data_97f2a2b46f49ad02c64399e783e1b399
#
_entry.id   97f2a2b46f49ad02c64399e783e1b399
#
_cell.length_a   1.000
_cell.length_b   1.000
_cell.length_c   1.000
_cell.angle_alpha   90.00
_cell.angle_beta   90.00
_cell.angle_gamma   90.00
#
_symmetry.space_group_name_H-M   'P 1'
#
loop_
_entity.id
_entity.type
_entity.pdbx_description
1 polymer ?
#
loop_
_entity_poly.entity_id
_entity_poly.type
_entity_poly.pdbx_seq_one_letter_code
_entity_poly.pdbx_strand_id
1 'polypeptide(L)'
;MAGLSGLALLMVAAWLVGSLLSQPDHQPVGAPPADWPVQTLQLPTDEDGQVRGWFAKGQPGHGAVLLLHGVYADRLAMLARARMLHRQGYSVCLIDLPAHGESSGERISFGLVEGAGVRAAMAYVRQQLPGEKVAVIGTSLGGAALLLSHVAPGPDAVVLESVFPDIRQAIDNRVRAHIGWLADVVTPLLAWQLPLRLHLELAQLRPIDHVKALGAPVLIAAGLQDRHTTPAETRELFDAAREPKALWMVEGAAHVDLYDYAPKPYELRVLGFLDRYLGH
;
A
#
# COMPACT_ATOMS: atom_id res chain seq x y z
N MET A 1 -28.85 34.57 7.59
CA MET A 1 -28.02 34.60 6.35
C MET A 1 -26.54 34.28 6.58
N ALA A 2 -25.91 34.81 7.64
CA ALA A 2 -24.48 34.55 7.93
C ALA A 2 -24.13 33.05 8.14
N GLY A 3 -25.01 32.26 8.78
CA GLY A 3 -24.76 30.82 9.02
C GLY A 3 -24.78 29.97 7.73
N LEU A 4 -25.64 30.30 6.77
CA LEU A 4 -25.70 29.59 5.47
C LEU A 4 -24.45 29.87 4.63
N SER A 5 -23.94 31.11 4.69
CA SER A 5 -22.70 31.48 4.00
C SER A 5 -21.47 30.77 4.59
N GLY A 6 -21.42 30.60 5.92
CA GLY A 6 -20.33 29.87 6.59
C GLY A 6 -20.30 28.37 6.26
N LEU A 7 -21.48 27.73 6.21
CA LEU A 7 -21.59 26.31 5.85
C LEU A 7 -21.17 26.09 4.40
N ALA A 8 -21.63 26.95 3.47
CA ALA A 8 -21.25 26.84 2.06
C ALA A 8 -19.74 26.99 1.87
N LEU A 9 -19.09 27.93 2.57
CA LEU A 9 -17.64 28.12 2.54
C LEU A 9 -16.90 26.86 3.05
N LEU A 10 -17.38 26.28 4.15
CA LEU A 10 -16.79 25.06 4.70
C LEU A 10 -16.90 23.86 3.74
N MET A 11 -18.05 23.71 3.07
CA MET A 11 -18.24 22.66 2.06
C MET A 11 -17.31 22.85 0.85
N VAL A 12 -17.15 24.09 0.37
CA VAL A 12 -16.22 24.42 -0.72
C VAL A 12 -14.78 24.12 -0.30
N ALA A 13 -14.38 24.53 0.90
CA ALA A 13 -13.04 24.25 1.43
C ALA A 13 -12.80 22.74 1.54
N ALA A 14 -13.74 21.99 2.11
CA ALA A 14 -13.63 20.53 2.20
C ALA A 14 -13.56 19.89 0.81
N TRP A 15 -14.34 20.39 -0.16
CA TRP A 15 -14.29 19.91 -1.54
C TRP A 15 -12.91 20.13 -2.18
N LEU A 16 -12.31 21.32 -2.00
CA LEU A 16 -10.98 21.64 -2.51
C LEU A 16 -9.89 20.76 -1.86
N VAL A 17 -9.95 20.58 -0.54
CA VAL A 17 -9.02 19.68 0.17
C VAL A 17 -9.13 18.25 -0.34
N GLY A 18 -10.35 17.73 -0.49
CA GLY A 18 -10.53 16.39 -1.04
C GLY A 18 -10.06 16.26 -2.49
N SER A 19 -10.16 17.35 -3.30
CA SER A 19 -9.57 17.39 -4.65
C SER A 19 -8.07 17.22 -4.59
N LEU A 20 -7.40 17.96 -3.72
CA LEU A 20 -5.95 17.88 -3.54
C LEU A 20 -5.50 16.48 -3.08
N LEU A 21 -6.23 15.89 -2.11
CA LEU A 21 -5.89 14.58 -1.55
C LEU A 21 -6.11 13.42 -2.51
N SER A 22 -6.93 13.58 -3.54
CA SER A 22 -7.19 12.57 -4.56
C SER A 22 -6.53 12.87 -5.92
N GLN A 23 -5.74 13.94 -6.02
CA GLN A 23 -4.98 14.21 -7.24
C GLN A 23 -3.95 13.12 -7.51
N PRO A 24 -3.70 12.79 -8.79
CA PRO A 24 -2.61 11.89 -9.12
C PRO A 24 -1.27 12.51 -8.74
N ASP A 25 -0.33 11.68 -8.32
CA ASP A 25 1.04 12.06 -7.97
C ASP A 25 2.00 11.54 -9.05
N HIS A 26 1.87 12.07 -10.26
CA HIS A 26 2.76 11.71 -11.36
C HIS A 26 4.13 12.39 -11.21
N GLN A 27 5.16 11.58 -11.07
CA GLN A 27 6.54 12.02 -10.96
C GLN A 27 7.42 11.23 -11.94
N PRO A 28 8.39 11.86 -12.59
CA PRO A 28 9.38 11.15 -13.38
C PRO A 28 10.30 10.35 -12.43
N VAL A 29 10.27 9.04 -12.54
CA VAL A 29 11.12 8.14 -11.74
C VAL A 29 12.47 7.90 -12.41
N GLY A 30 12.47 7.91 -13.75
CA GLY A 30 13.67 7.78 -14.56
C GLY A 30 14.19 6.35 -14.73
N ALA A 31 15.44 6.26 -15.20
CA ALA A 31 16.06 4.97 -15.44
C ALA A 31 16.41 4.24 -14.14
N PRO A 32 16.39 2.89 -14.14
CA PRO A 32 16.83 2.12 -12.99
C PRO A 32 18.31 2.37 -12.69
N PRO A 33 18.74 2.14 -11.42
CA PRO A 33 20.15 2.27 -11.05
C PRO A 33 21.05 1.40 -11.94
N ALA A 34 22.11 1.99 -12.49
CA ALA A 34 23.01 1.31 -13.45
C ALA A 34 23.77 0.11 -12.86
N ASP A 35 23.91 0.08 -11.53
CA ASP A 35 24.56 -1.00 -10.78
C ASP A 35 23.63 -2.16 -10.44
N TRP A 36 22.36 -2.11 -10.88
CA TRP A 36 21.38 -3.14 -10.57
C TRP A 36 20.69 -3.65 -11.86
N PRO A 37 20.90 -4.92 -12.24
CA PRO A 37 20.37 -5.48 -13.48
C PRO A 37 18.86 -5.72 -13.35
N VAL A 38 18.05 -4.73 -13.68
CA VAL A 38 16.60 -4.81 -13.68
C VAL A 38 16.03 -4.60 -15.07
N GLN A 39 14.92 -5.27 -15.34
CA GLN A 39 14.08 -5.04 -16.50
C GLN A 39 13.04 -3.95 -16.19
N THR A 40 12.93 -2.95 -17.04
CA THR A 40 11.85 -1.97 -16.99
C THR A 40 10.55 -2.59 -17.46
N LEU A 41 9.48 -2.38 -16.72
CA LEU A 41 8.16 -2.91 -16.98
C LEU A 41 7.19 -1.83 -17.46
N GLN A 42 6.31 -2.26 -18.36
CA GLN A 42 5.12 -1.53 -18.77
C GLN A 42 3.99 -2.55 -18.90
N LEU A 43 3.13 -2.61 -17.90
CA LEU A 43 2.10 -3.64 -17.77
C LEU A 43 0.73 -3.03 -18.03
N PRO A 44 -0.07 -3.55 -18.96
CA PRO A 44 -1.46 -3.14 -19.11
C PRO A 44 -2.25 -3.60 -17.89
N THR A 45 -3.20 -2.78 -17.45
CA THR A 45 -4.18 -3.15 -16.42
C THR A 45 -5.49 -3.58 -17.06
N ASP A 46 -6.33 -4.25 -16.29
CA ASP A 46 -7.68 -4.64 -16.67
C ASP A 46 -8.69 -3.45 -16.67
N GLU A 47 -8.24 -2.25 -16.33
CA GLU A 47 -9.02 -1.00 -16.28
C GLU A 47 -8.49 0.05 -17.28
N ASP A 48 -8.07 -0.40 -18.47
CA ASP A 48 -7.55 0.46 -19.57
C ASP A 48 -6.38 1.37 -19.20
N GLY A 49 -5.63 1.00 -18.15
CA GLY A 49 -4.47 1.71 -17.66
C GLY A 49 -3.15 1.00 -17.94
N GLN A 50 -2.06 1.64 -17.52
CA GLN A 50 -0.70 1.10 -17.61
C GLN A 50 0.03 1.29 -16.29
N VAL A 51 0.68 0.23 -15.81
CA VAL A 51 1.57 0.28 -14.64
C VAL A 51 3.02 0.23 -15.10
N ARG A 52 3.83 1.13 -14.56
CA ARG A 52 5.28 1.15 -14.72
C ARG A 52 5.96 0.48 -13.55
N GLY A 53 7.10 -0.13 -13.78
CA GLY A 53 7.81 -0.81 -12.72
C GLY A 53 9.19 -1.31 -13.13
N TRP A 54 9.82 -2.02 -12.21
CA TRP A 54 11.08 -2.72 -12.42
C TRP A 54 10.98 -4.15 -11.92
N PHE A 55 11.65 -5.06 -12.62
CA PHE A 55 11.76 -6.46 -12.24
C PHE A 55 13.22 -6.89 -12.24
N ALA A 56 13.70 -7.45 -11.13
CA ALA A 56 14.99 -8.11 -11.04
C ALA A 56 14.77 -9.60 -10.75
N LYS A 57 15.26 -10.45 -11.63
CA LYS A 57 15.21 -11.91 -11.45
C LYS A 57 16.27 -12.33 -10.44
N GLY A 58 15.86 -13.07 -9.42
CA GLY A 58 16.71 -13.66 -8.39
C GLY A 58 17.16 -15.08 -8.73
N GLN A 59 17.46 -15.84 -7.70
CA GLN A 59 17.87 -17.23 -7.81
C GLN A 59 16.65 -18.16 -7.93
N PRO A 60 16.68 -19.19 -8.78
CA PRO A 60 15.58 -20.17 -8.88
C PRO A 60 15.33 -20.86 -7.53
N GLY A 61 14.05 -21.04 -7.19
CA GLY A 61 13.62 -21.67 -5.93
C GLY A 61 13.53 -20.72 -4.74
N HIS A 62 14.01 -19.47 -4.86
CA HIS A 62 13.93 -18.48 -3.78
C HIS A 62 12.58 -17.71 -3.75
N GLY A 63 11.75 -17.87 -4.77
CA GLY A 63 10.48 -17.17 -4.87
C GLY A 63 10.64 -15.71 -5.32
N ALA A 64 9.53 -14.98 -5.27
CA ALA A 64 9.46 -13.58 -5.68
C ALA A 64 8.75 -12.72 -4.64
N VAL A 65 9.09 -11.42 -4.62
CA VAL A 65 8.44 -10.43 -3.76
C VAL A 65 7.98 -9.25 -4.61
N LEU A 66 6.67 -8.99 -4.62
CA LEU A 66 6.08 -7.78 -5.16
C LEU A 66 6.07 -6.70 -4.08
N LEU A 67 6.56 -5.52 -4.41
CA LEU A 67 6.74 -4.38 -3.51
C LEU A 67 5.82 -3.24 -3.92
N LEU A 68 4.97 -2.78 -2.98
CA LEU A 68 3.93 -1.78 -3.19
C LEU A 68 4.12 -0.61 -2.24
N HIS A 69 4.36 0.58 -2.80
CA HIS A 69 4.64 1.82 -2.05
C HIS A 69 3.39 2.45 -1.41
N GLY A 70 3.60 3.41 -0.52
CA GLY A 70 2.55 4.22 0.10
C GLY A 70 2.01 5.34 -0.81
N VAL A 71 1.03 6.10 -0.30
CA VAL A 71 0.46 7.25 -1.01
C VAL A 71 1.50 8.36 -1.20
N TYR A 72 1.42 9.08 -2.33
CA TYR A 72 2.36 10.15 -2.73
C TYR A 72 3.82 9.71 -2.76
N ALA A 73 4.05 8.46 -3.15
CA ALA A 73 5.35 7.87 -3.37
C ALA A 73 5.35 7.15 -4.72
N ASP A 74 6.48 6.58 -5.07
CA ASP A 74 6.66 5.76 -6.26
C ASP A 74 7.51 4.54 -5.93
N ARG A 75 7.89 3.76 -6.94
CA ARG A 75 8.72 2.55 -6.77
C ARG A 75 10.08 2.80 -6.12
N LEU A 76 10.61 4.04 -6.14
CA LEU A 76 11.88 4.36 -5.49
C LEU A 76 11.79 4.22 -3.97
N ALA A 77 10.63 4.47 -3.36
CA ALA A 77 10.42 4.25 -1.94
C ALA A 77 10.62 2.78 -1.52
N MET A 78 10.49 1.84 -2.48
CA MET A 78 10.69 0.42 -2.23
C MET A 78 12.08 -0.08 -2.64
N LEU A 79 12.93 0.77 -3.21
CA LEU A 79 14.22 0.37 -3.80
C LEU A 79 15.18 -0.26 -2.79
N ALA A 80 15.28 0.30 -1.59
CA ALA A 80 16.17 -0.21 -0.54
C ALA A 80 15.76 -1.64 -0.13
N ARG A 81 14.44 -1.89 0.07
CA ARG A 81 13.89 -3.22 0.34
C ARG A 81 14.14 -4.19 -0.81
N ALA A 82 13.90 -3.74 -2.04
CA ALA A 82 14.11 -4.56 -3.23
C ALA A 82 15.56 -5.03 -3.37
N ARG A 83 16.51 -4.12 -3.16
CA ARG A 83 17.94 -4.47 -3.18
C ARG A 83 18.32 -5.42 -2.05
N MET A 84 17.77 -5.24 -0.86
CA MET A 84 17.98 -6.13 0.28
C MET A 84 17.47 -7.54 -0.04
N LEU A 85 16.23 -7.67 -0.50
CA LEU A 85 15.62 -8.95 -0.88
C LEU A 85 16.35 -9.63 -2.04
N HIS A 86 16.72 -8.88 -3.07
CA HIS A 86 17.45 -9.40 -4.21
C HIS A 86 18.84 -9.94 -3.82
N ARG A 87 19.54 -9.31 -2.87
CA ARG A 87 20.80 -9.85 -2.31
C ARG A 87 20.61 -11.19 -1.57
N GLN A 88 19.39 -11.45 -1.06
CA GLN A 88 19.05 -12.74 -0.44
C GLN A 88 18.54 -13.79 -1.45
N GLY A 89 18.59 -13.47 -2.74
CA GLY A 89 18.23 -14.41 -3.80
C GLY A 89 16.79 -14.30 -4.31
N TYR A 90 15.93 -13.50 -3.68
CA TYR A 90 14.55 -13.31 -4.15
C TYR A 90 14.51 -12.60 -5.50
N SER A 91 13.61 -13.01 -6.38
CA SER A 91 13.16 -12.16 -7.49
C SER A 91 12.33 -11.03 -6.91
N VAL A 92 12.46 -9.81 -7.45
CA VAL A 92 11.72 -8.66 -6.92
C VAL A 92 11.03 -7.88 -8.04
N CYS A 93 9.82 -7.44 -7.78
CA CYS A 93 9.03 -6.59 -8.65
C CYS A 93 8.60 -5.36 -7.87
N LEU A 94 8.92 -4.16 -8.39
CA LEU A 94 8.49 -2.88 -7.84
C LEU A 94 7.65 -2.18 -8.89
N ILE A 95 6.50 -1.66 -8.51
CA ILE A 95 5.64 -0.91 -9.42
C ILE A 95 5.31 0.47 -8.86
N ASP A 96 5.07 1.42 -9.73
CA ASP A 96 4.30 2.59 -9.38
C ASP A 96 2.83 2.18 -9.39
N LEU A 97 2.11 2.40 -8.32
CA LEU A 97 0.68 2.15 -8.28
C LEU A 97 -0.06 3.09 -9.25
N PRO A 98 -1.24 2.73 -9.77
CA PRO A 98 -2.05 3.65 -10.57
C PRO A 98 -2.17 5.04 -9.94
N ALA A 99 -2.13 6.09 -10.77
CA ALA A 99 -2.09 7.49 -10.40
C ALA A 99 -0.83 7.94 -9.61
N HIS A 100 0.25 7.16 -9.62
CA HIS A 100 1.53 7.51 -8.98
C HIS A 100 2.70 7.30 -9.94
N GLY A 101 3.79 8.00 -9.68
CA GLY A 101 5.03 7.90 -10.44
C GLY A 101 4.81 8.03 -11.96
N GLU A 102 5.27 7.03 -12.73
CA GLU A 102 5.12 6.97 -14.19
C GLU A 102 3.93 6.10 -14.65
N SER A 103 3.13 5.55 -13.73
CA SER A 103 1.93 4.80 -14.04
C SER A 103 0.77 5.72 -14.42
N SER A 104 -0.13 5.24 -15.28
CA SER A 104 -1.34 5.98 -15.61
C SER A 104 -2.33 6.04 -14.45
N GLY A 105 -3.31 6.92 -14.57
CA GLY A 105 -4.40 7.07 -13.60
C GLY A 105 -4.72 8.54 -13.36
N GLU A 106 -5.99 8.88 -13.27
CA GLU A 106 -6.44 10.26 -13.13
C GLU A 106 -6.63 10.68 -11.67
N ARG A 107 -6.76 9.72 -10.76
CA ARG A 107 -7.04 9.98 -9.34
C ARG A 107 -6.56 8.85 -8.45
N ILE A 108 -6.11 9.23 -7.25
CA ILE A 108 -5.84 8.31 -6.16
C ILE A 108 -7.17 7.87 -5.55
N SER A 109 -7.42 6.56 -5.48
CA SER A 109 -8.66 5.95 -4.99
C SER A 109 -8.52 5.26 -3.63
N PHE A 110 -7.38 5.44 -2.99
CA PHE A 110 -7.06 4.89 -1.67
C PHE A 110 -7.07 3.35 -1.61
N GLY A 111 -6.69 2.70 -2.70
CA GLY A 111 -6.46 1.27 -2.80
C GLY A 111 -7.36 0.54 -3.80
N LEU A 112 -8.52 1.11 -4.19
CA LEU A 112 -9.47 0.40 -5.04
C LEU A 112 -8.97 0.27 -6.50
N VAL A 113 -8.74 1.41 -7.18
CA VAL A 113 -8.21 1.41 -8.56
C VAL A 113 -6.75 0.98 -8.57
N GLU A 114 -5.99 1.30 -7.53
CA GLU A 114 -4.61 0.86 -7.36
C GLU A 114 -4.49 -0.68 -7.34
N GLY A 115 -5.56 -1.37 -6.96
CA GLY A 115 -5.68 -2.84 -7.02
C GLY A 115 -5.49 -3.41 -8.44
N ALA A 116 -5.84 -2.66 -9.50
CA ALA A 116 -5.58 -3.08 -10.89
C ALA A 116 -4.09 -3.24 -11.17
N GLY A 117 -3.26 -2.33 -10.63
CA GLY A 117 -1.80 -2.44 -10.70
C GLY A 117 -1.26 -3.68 -9.98
N VAL A 118 -1.84 -4.01 -8.82
CA VAL A 118 -1.47 -5.21 -8.08
C VAL A 118 -1.79 -6.46 -8.90
N ARG A 119 -2.98 -6.55 -9.50
CA ARG A 119 -3.37 -7.68 -10.37
C ARG A 119 -2.42 -7.84 -11.55
N ALA A 120 -2.13 -6.74 -12.27
CA ALA A 120 -1.22 -6.75 -13.40
C ALA A 120 0.20 -7.21 -13.02
N ALA A 121 0.76 -6.69 -11.92
CA ALA A 121 2.09 -7.07 -11.45
C ALA A 121 2.15 -8.52 -10.97
N MET A 122 1.15 -9.00 -10.23
CA MET A 122 1.08 -10.40 -9.79
C MET A 122 0.99 -11.37 -10.99
N ALA A 123 0.16 -11.04 -11.99
CA ALA A 123 0.05 -11.85 -13.21
C ALA A 123 1.40 -11.91 -13.95
N TYR A 124 2.09 -10.77 -14.09
CA TYR A 124 3.40 -10.68 -14.70
C TYR A 124 4.43 -11.56 -13.97
N VAL A 125 4.56 -11.40 -12.63
CA VAL A 125 5.53 -12.16 -11.83
C VAL A 125 5.28 -13.65 -11.97
N ARG A 126 4.03 -14.11 -11.87
CA ARG A 126 3.68 -15.52 -12.03
C ARG A 126 3.98 -16.07 -13.44
N GLN A 127 3.81 -15.24 -14.46
CA GLN A 127 4.17 -15.60 -15.84
C GLN A 127 5.69 -15.72 -16.02
N GLN A 128 6.48 -14.84 -15.41
CA GLN A 128 7.94 -14.86 -15.50
C GLN A 128 8.59 -15.98 -14.68
N LEU A 129 7.93 -16.42 -13.62
CA LEU A 129 8.44 -17.36 -12.63
C LEU A 129 7.42 -18.48 -12.36
N PRO A 130 7.13 -19.32 -13.36
CA PRO A 130 6.15 -20.40 -13.21
C PRO A 130 6.60 -21.38 -12.11
N GLY A 131 5.71 -21.67 -11.16
CA GLY A 131 5.97 -22.58 -10.04
C GLY A 131 6.67 -21.95 -8.83
N GLU A 132 7.18 -20.71 -8.94
CA GLU A 132 7.73 -20.00 -7.79
C GLU A 132 6.62 -19.42 -6.91
N LYS A 133 6.85 -19.42 -5.60
CA LYS A 133 5.97 -18.73 -4.66
C LYS A 133 6.16 -17.21 -4.74
N VAL A 134 5.08 -16.46 -4.54
CA VAL A 134 5.08 -15.00 -4.63
C VAL A 134 4.56 -14.39 -3.35
N ALA A 135 5.41 -13.63 -2.66
CA ALA A 135 4.99 -12.78 -1.55
C ALA A 135 4.69 -11.35 -2.01
N VAL A 136 3.94 -10.62 -1.19
CA VAL A 136 3.71 -9.18 -1.39
C VAL A 136 4.07 -8.43 -0.10
N ILE A 137 4.84 -7.35 -0.24
CA ILE A 137 5.06 -6.36 0.83
C ILE A 137 4.36 -5.08 0.41
N GLY A 138 3.37 -4.63 1.18
CA GLY A 138 2.61 -3.42 0.90
C GLY A 138 2.65 -2.45 2.06
N THR A 139 3.10 -1.22 1.79
CA THR A 139 3.15 -0.14 2.77
C THR A 139 1.93 0.76 2.62
N SER A 140 1.19 1.02 3.71
CA SER A 140 0.06 1.94 3.76
C SER A 140 -0.92 1.72 2.59
N LEU A 141 -0.99 2.66 1.61
CA LEU A 141 -1.80 2.51 0.39
C LEU A 141 -1.50 1.21 -0.37
N GLY A 142 -0.24 0.80 -0.47
CA GLY A 142 0.15 -0.42 -1.17
C GLY A 142 -0.43 -1.68 -0.55
N GLY A 143 -0.48 -1.74 0.78
CA GLY A 143 -1.15 -2.82 1.50
C GLY A 143 -2.68 -2.77 1.36
N ALA A 144 -3.28 -1.58 1.38
CA ALA A 144 -4.71 -1.41 1.11
C ALA A 144 -5.05 -1.84 -0.33
N ALA A 145 -4.23 -1.45 -1.32
CA ALA A 145 -4.39 -1.84 -2.71
C ALA A 145 -4.33 -3.37 -2.89
N LEU A 146 -3.42 -4.05 -2.19
CA LEU A 146 -3.39 -5.51 -2.20
C LEU A 146 -4.68 -6.10 -1.65
N LEU A 147 -5.13 -5.65 -0.47
CA LEU A 147 -6.33 -6.18 0.18
C LEU A 147 -7.60 -5.96 -0.64
N LEU A 148 -7.68 -4.82 -1.32
CA LEU A 148 -8.83 -4.43 -2.16
C LEU A 148 -8.73 -4.95 -3.60
N SER A 149 -7.57 -5.52 -4.01
CA SER A 149 -7.33 -5.96 -5.40
C SER A 149 -8.13 -7.17 -5.81
N HIS A 150 -8.58 -8.00 -4.87
CA HIS A 150 -9.17 -9.31 -5.14
C HIS A 150 -8.32 -10.18 -6.10
N VAL A 151 -6.99 -10.02 -6.04
CA VAL A 151 -6.07 -10.75 -6.94
C VAL A 151 -6.23 -12.26 -6.77
N ALA A 152 -6.39 -12.96 -7.88
CA ALA A 152 -6.51 -14.42 -7.91
C ALA A 152 -5.63 -15.02 -9.05
N PRO A 153 -4.79 -16.03 -8.74
CA PRO A 153 -4.52 -16.57 -7.42
C PRO A 153 -3.85 -15.55 -6.49
N GLY A 154 -4.15 -15.59 -5.18
CA GLY A 154 -3.57 -14.71 -4.18
C GLY A 154 -2.08 -14.94 -3.93
N PRO A 155 -1.41 -14.08 -3.16
CA PRO A 155 -0.01 -14.26 -2.76
C PRO A 155 0.17 -15.47 -1.84
N ASP A 156 1.39 -16.00 -1.78
CA ASP A 156 1.77 -17.12 -0.90
C ASP A 156 2.20 -16.66 0.50
N ALA A 157 2.57 -15.40 0.67
CA ALA A 157 2.84 -14.73 1.95
C ALA A 157 2.64 -13.22 1.81
N VAL A 158 2.30 -12.53 2.88
CA VAL A 158 2.01 -11.08 2.86
C VAL A 158 2.67 -10.37 4.03
N VAL A 159 3.28 -9.22 3.76
CA VAL A 159 3.72 -8.26 4.78
C VAL A 159 2.93 -6.96 4.58
N LEU A 160 2.20 -6.55 5.61
CA LEU A 160 1.41 -5.31 5.63
C LEU A 160 2.05 -4.31 6.60
N GLU A 161 2.51 -3.18 6.08
CA GLU A 161 3.19 -2.15 6.87
C GLU A 161 2.33 -0.90 6.99
N SER A 162 1.95 -0.53 8.23
CA SER A 162 1.16 0.68 8.53
C SER A 162 -0.11 0.82 7.67
N VAL A 163 -0.83 -0.29 7.46
CA VAL A 163 -2.03 -0.33 6.63
C VAL A 163 -3.25 0.03 7.45
N PHE A 164 -4.01 1.02 6.99
CA PHE A 164 -5.25 1.44 7.64
C PHE A 164 -6.37 0.38 7.46
N PRO A 165 -7.20 0.14 8.47
CA PRO A 165 -8.31 -0.81 8.38
C PRO A 165 -9.53 -0.25 7.62
N ASP A 166 -9.76 1.06 7.71
CA ASP A 166 -10.91 1.77 7.14
C ASP A 166 -10.48 3.18 6.70
N ILE A 167 -10.94 3.62 5.52
CA ILE A 167 -10.59 4.95 4.99
C ILE A 167 -11.09 6.10 5.87
N ARG A 168 -12.22 5.93 6.56
CA ARG A 168 -12.76 6.99 7.45
C ARG A 168 -11.84 7.21 8.64
N GLN A 169 -11.33 6.13 9.24
CA GLN A 169 -10.34 6.20 10.32
C GLN A 169 -9.04 6.85 9.82
N ALA A 170 -8.58 6.46 8.63
CA ALA A 170 -7.38 7.05 8.02
C ALA A 170 -7.53 8.57 7.78
N ILE A 171 -8.71 9.04 7.34
CA ILE A 171 -9.00 10.47 7.19
C ILE A 171 -9.04 11.14 8.56
N ASP A 172 -9.77 10.57 9.53
CA ASP A 172 -9.90 11.16 10.86
C ASP A 172 -8.54 11.34 11.53
N ASN A 173 -7.72 10.33 11.54
CA ASN A 173 -6.39 10.38 12.13
C ASN A 173 -5.52 11.49 11.52
N ARG A 174 -5.53 11.63 10.18
CA ARG A 174 -4.77 12.68 9.49
C ARG A 174 -5.31 14.07 9.80
N VAL A 175 -6.61 14.25 9.74
CA VAL A 175 -7.27 15.52 10.05
C VAL A 175 -7.01 15.90 11.51
N ARG A 176 -7.18 14.95 12.42
CA ARG A 176 -6.98 15.15 13.87
C ARG A 176 -5.53 15.49 14.20
N ALA A 177 -4.57 14.90 13.50
CA ALA A 177 -3.15 15.23 13.67
C ALA A 177 -2.82 16.68 13.31
N HIS A 178 -3.62 17.35 12.44
CA HIS A 178 -3.38 18.73 11.99
C HIS A 178 -4.25 19.77 12.70
N ILE A 179 -5.53 19.46 12.94
CA ILE A 179 -6.51 20.44 13.47
C ILE A 179 -7.24 19.98 14.73
N GLY A 180 -6.78 18.90 15.37
CA GLY A 180 -7.28 18.42 16.66
C GLY A 180 -8.78 18.10 16.63
N TRP A 181 -9.53 18.64 17.60
CA TRP A 181 -10.97 18.39 17.78
C TRP A 181 -11.85 18.81 16.60
N LEU A 182 -11.38 19.72 15.74
CA LEU A 182 -12.12 20.13 14.53
C LEU A 182 -12.29 18.96 13.54
N ALA A 183 -11.54 17.87 13.72
CA ALA A 183 -11.71 16.65 12.92
C ALA A 183 -13.14 16.10 13.01
N ASP A 184 -13.82 16.23 14.14
CA ASP A 184 -15.20 15.75 14.32
C ASP A 184 -16.19 16.39 13.33
N VAL A 185 -15.87 17.57 12.82
CA VAL A 185 -16.66 18.28 11.80
C VAL A 185 -16.11 18.06 10.39
N VAL A 186 -14.80 18.09 10.23
CA VAL A 186 -14.14 18.06 8.91
C VAL A 186 -14.10 16.65 8.33
N THR A 187 -13.83 15.63 9.14
CA THR A 187 -13.76 14.23 8.67
C THR A 187 -15.05 13.76 7.99
N PRO A 188 -16.27 13.97 8.54
CA PRO A 188 -17.50 13.60 7.85
C PRO A 188 -17.66 14.27 6.49
N LEU A 189 -17.25 15.55 6.35
CA LEU A 189 -17.34 16.29 5.09
C LEU A 189 -16.35 15.75 4.05
N LEU A 190 -15.13 15.38 4.46
CA LEU A 190 -14.15 14.77 3.57
C LEU A 190 -14.59 13.38 3.15
N ALA A 191 -15.08 12.55 4.07
CA ALA A 191 -15.55 11.21 3.77
C ALA A 191 -16.79 11.22 2.86
N TRP A 192 -17.74 12.12 3.09
CA TRP A 192 -18.98 12.23 2.31
C TRP A 192 -18.74 12.50 0.82
N GLN A 193 -17.69 13.24 0.46
CA GLN A 193 -17.43 13.58 -0.93
C GLN A 193 -16.74 12.44 -1.72
N LEU A 194 -16.11 11.46 -1.05
CA LEU A 194 -15.38 10.38 -1.73
C LEU A 194 -16.26 9.59 -2.72
N PRO A 195 -17.48 9.14 -2.36
CA PRO A 195 -18.38 8.47 -3.30
C PRO A 195 -18.69 9.30 -4.55
N LEU A 196 -18.93 10.59 -4.37
CA LEU A 196 -19.26 11.50 -5.49
C LEU A 196 -18.04 11.75 -6.37
N ARG A 197 -16.85 11.82 -5.79
CA ARG A 197 -15.60 12.16 -6.46
C ARG A 197 -14.98 10.98 -7.20
N LEU A 198 -15.04 9.81 -6.59
CA LEU A 198 -14.34 8.61 -7.04
C LEU A 198 -15.30 7.58 -7.67
N HIS A 199 -16.61 7.87 -7.69
CA HIS A 199 -17.65 6.97 -8.19
C HIS A 199 -17.61 5.59 -7.52
N LEU A 200 -17.43 5.57 -6.20
CA LEU A 200 -17.34 4.35 -5.38
C LEU A 200 -18.20 4.47 -4.12
N GLU A 201 -18.38 3.38 -3.41
CA GLU A 201 -18.98 3.37 -2.08
C GLU A 201 -17.90 3.34 -1.00
N LEU A 202 -18.09 4.09 0.09
CA LEU A 202 -17.12 4.09 1.21
C LEU A 202 -16.90 2.69 1.80
N ALA A 203 -17.91 1.84 1.75
CA ALA A 203 -17.83 0.45 2.19
C ALA A 203 -16.80 -0.37 1.38
N GLN A 204 -16.48 0.04 0.15
CA GLN A 204 -15.46 -0.61 -0.66
C GLN A 204 -14.02 -0.27 -0.21
N LEU A 205 -13.85 0.81 0.58
CA LEU A 205 -12.55 1.27 1.07
C LEU A 205 -12.28 0.80 2.51
N ARG A 206 -12.51 -0.48 2.76
CA ARG A 206 -12.34 -1.14 4.05
C ARG A 206 -11.41 -2.37 3.93
N PRO A 207 -10.09 -2.17 3.92
CA PRO A 207 -9.11 -3.25 3.86
C PRO A 207 -9.33 -4.35 4.90
N ILE A 208 -9.83 -3.98 6.09
CA ILE A 208 -10.11 -4.94 7.18
C ILE A 208 -11.12 -6.03 6.79
N ASP A 209 -12.07 -5.73 5.94
CA ASP A 209 -13.09 -6.70 5.51
C ASP A 209 -12.49 -7.77 4.59
N HIS A 210 -11.30 -7.52 4.03
CA HIS A 210 -10.63 -8.38 3.06
C HIS A 210 -9.42 -9.13 3.62
N VAL A 211 -8.83 -8.68 4.75
CA VAL A 211 -7.63 -9.30 5.32
C VAL A 211 -7.83 -10.78 5.66
N LYS A 212 -9.01 -11.17 6.12
CA LYS A 212 -9.36 -12.57 6.40
C LYS A 212 -9.46 -13.45 5.15
N ALA A 213 -9.64 -12.83 3.98
CA ALA A 213 -9.80 -13.52 2.70
C ALA A 213 -8.46 -13.73 1.96
N LEU A 214 -7.34 -13.19 2.47
CA LEU A 214 -6.01 -13.36 1.88
C LEU A 214 -5.64 -14.83 1.63
N GLY A 215 -6.05 -15.74 2.55
CA GLY A 215 -5.73 -17.16 2.43
C GLY A 215 -4.23 -17.49 2.54
N ALA A 216 -3.41 -16.54 2.97
CA ALA A 216 -1.95 -16.62 3.07
C ALA A 216 -1.48 -16.19 4.46
N PRO A 217 -0.33 -16.67 4.92
CA PRO A 217 0.36 -16.15 6.09
C PRO A 217 0.57 -14.63 5.99
N VAL A 218 0.33 -13.90 7.10
CA VAL A 218 0.47 -12.46 7.11
C VAL A 218 1.33 -11.97 8.28
N LEU A 219 2.31 -11.12 7.98
CA LEU A 219 3.01 -10.31 8.96
C LEU A 219 2.46 -8.89 8.90
N ILE A 220 1.89 -8.39 10.00
CA ILE A 220 1.41 -7.02 10.13
C ILE A 220 2.40 -6.25 10.98
N ALA A 221 2.89 -5.12 10.47
CA ALA A 221 3.87 -4.28 11.12
C ALA A 221 3.44 -2.81 11.13
N ALA A 222 3.70 -2.09 12.23
CA ALA A 222 3.50 -0.64 12.32
C ALA A 222 4.33 -0.04 13.46
N GLY A 223 4.50 1.27 13.43
CA GLY A 223 5.13 2.02 14.49
C GLY A 223 4.24 2.14 15.74
N LEU A 224 4.82 2.01 16.93
CA LEU A 224 4.08 2.24 18.19
C LEU A 224 3.67 3.70 18.40
N GLN A 225 4.30 4.65 17.69
CA GLN A 225 3.98 6.07 17.74
C GLN A 225 3.28 6.56 16.46
N ASP A 226 2.81 5.62 15.61
CA ASP A 226 2.06 5.96 14.41
C ASP A 226 0.72 6.61 14.79
N ARG A 227 0.49 7.83 14.26
CA ARG A 227 -0.73 8.59 14.46
C ARG A 227 -1.62 8.62 13.21
N HIS A 228 -1.12 8.10 12.08
CA HIS A 228 -1.89 8.00 10.83
C HIS A 228 -2.58 6.64 10.71
N THR A 229 -1.91 5.57 11.14
CA THR A 229 -2.46 4.25 11.37
C THR A 229 -2.11 3.87 12.79
N THR A 230 -3.02 4.09 13.70
CA THR A 230 -2.75 3.96 15.14
C THR A 230 -2.42 2.51 15.53
N PRO A 231 -1.68 2.30 16.65
CA PRO A 231 -1.45 0.96 17.17
C PRO A 231 -2.72 0.16 17.46
N ALA A 232 -3.82 0.85 17.79
CA ALA A 232 -5.12 0.21 18.01
C ALA A 232 -5.69 -0.32 16.69
N GLU A 233 -5.67 0.48 15.63
CA GLU A 233 -6.10 0.10 14.28
C GLU A 233 -5.26 -1.03 13.69
N THR A 234 -3.94 -1.00 13.93
CA THR A 234 -3.05 -2.09 13.53
C THR A 234 -3.41 -3.40 14.22
N ARG A 235 -3.76 -3.35 15.51
CA ARG A 235 -4.24 -4.54 16.24
C ARG A 235 -5.60 -5.00 15.73
N GLU A 236 -6.52 -4.08 15.44
CA GLU A 236 -7.82 -4.40 14.84
C GLU A 236 -7.65 -5.17 13.52
N LEU A 237 -6.76 -4.71 12.64
CA LEU A 237 -6.43 -5.40 11.38
C LEU A 237 -5.80 -6.78 11.65
N PHE A 238 -4.89 -6.86 12.63
CA PHE A 238 -4.28 -8.13 13.04
C PHE A 238 -5.31 -9.12 13.59
N ASP A 239 -6.24 -8.68 14.44
CA ASP A 239 -7.25 -9.54 15.03
C ASP A 239 -8.21 -10.10 13.97
N ALA A 240 -8.53 -9.30 12.93
CA ALA A 240 -9.36 -9.70 11.80
C ALA A 240 -8.67 -10.71 10.85
N ALA A 241 -7.33 -10.75 10.82
CA ALA A 241 -6.58 -11.68 9.98
C ALA A 241 -6.68 -13.12 10.48
N ARG A 242 -6.62 -14.09 9.55
CA ARG A 242 -6.55 -15.53 9.88
C ARG A 242 -5.13 -15.97 10.15
N GLU A 243 -5.01 -17.04 10.92
CA GLU A 243 -3.74 -17.76 11.08
C GLU A 243 -3.31 -18.43 9.75
N PRO A 244 -2.00 -18.53 9.49
CA PRO A 244 -0.88 -18.05 10.33
C PRO A 244 -0.69 -16.53 10.21
N LYS A 245 -0.58 -15.85 11.35
CA LYS A 245 -0.36 -14.40 11.41
C LYS A 245 0.69 -14.03 12.45
N ALA A 246 1.38 -12.91 12.22
CA ALA A 246 2.34 -12.34 13.15
C ALA A 246 2.15 -10.82 13.24
N LEU A 247 2.41 -10.26 14.42
CA LEU A 247 2.37 -8.83 14.66
C LEU A 247 3.74 -8.33 15.08
N TRP A 248 4.19 -7.22 14.46
CA TRP A 248 5.39 -6.52 14.85
C TRP A 248 5.13 -5.03 15.05
N MET A 249 5.11 -4.61 16.31
CA MET A 249 5.02 -3.21 16.68
C MET A 249 6.43 -2.64 16.91
N VAL A 250 6.81 -1.65 16.10
CA VAL A 250 8.14 -1.06 16.10
C VAL A 250 8.20 0.05 17.14
N GLU A 251 8.99 -0.16 18.18
CA GLU A 251 9.14 0.82 19.27
C GLU A 251 9.74 2.13 18.74
N GLY A 252 9.17 3.26 19.15
CA GLY A 252 9.62 4.61 18.77
C GLY A 252 9.26 5.05 17.35
N ALA A 253 8.88 4.13 16.45
CA ALA A 253 8.52 4.49 15.09
C ALA A 253 7.16 5.17 15.02
N ALA A 254 7.07 6.23 14.21
CA ALA A 254 5.83 6.87 13.77
C ALA A 254 5.34 6.24 12.44
N HIS A 255 4.55 6.98 11.64
CA HIS A 255 4.19 6.58 10.27
C HIS A 255 5.36 6.87 9.31
N VAL A 256 6.36 6.03 9.36
CA VAL A 256 7.63 6.17 8.63
C VAL A 256 7.97 4.88 7.90
N ASP A 257 8.96 4.95 7.02
CA ASP A 257 9.54 3.75 6.43
C ASP A 257 10.17 2.88 7.52
N LEU A 258 9.59 1.69 7.75
CA LEU A 258 10.04 0.80 8.83
C LEU A 258 11.40 0.17 8.55
N TYR A 259 11.76 0.00 7.27
CA TYR A 259 13.08 -0.51 6.89
C TYR A 259 14.17 0.53 7.16
N ASP A 260 13.93 1.78 6.74
CA ASP A 260 14.88 2.87 6.98
C ASP A 260 15.02 3.20 8.48
N TYR A 261 13.93 3.10 9.22
CA TYR A 261 13.92 3.37 10.66
C TYR A 261 14.65 2.30 11.48
N ALA A 262 14.46 1.03 11.16
CA ALA A 262 15.01 -0.09 11.93
C ALA A 262 15.53 -1.21 11.00
N PRO A 263 16.59 -0.98 10.20
CA PRO A 263 16.98 -1.90 9.12
C PRO A 263 17.30 -3.31 9.61
N LYS A 264 18.13 -3.48 10.65
CA LYS A 264 18.47 -4.80 11.16
C LYS A 264 17.29 -5.58 11.76
N PRO A 265 16.45 -4.99 12.65
CA PRO A 265 15.22 -5.64 13.12
C PRO A 265 14.26 -5.98 11.98
N TYR A 266 14.15 -5.10 10.97
CA TYR A 266 13.32 -5.33 9.80
C TYR A 266 13.80 -6.54 8.99
N GLU A 267 15.09 -6.58 8.63
CA GLU A 267 15.68 -7.70 7.90
C GLU A 267 15.46 -9.02 8.65
N LEU A 268 15.77 -9.06 9.95
CA LEU A 268 15.57 -10.27 10.75
C LEU A 268 14.11 -10.77 10.72
N ARG A 269 13.16 -9.87 10.86
CA ARG A 269 11.74 -10.23 10.94
C ARG A 269 11.13 -10.56 9.59
N VAL A 270 11.38 -9.73 8.59
CA VAL A 270 10.78 -9.89 7.26
C VAL A 270 11.42 -11.05 6.52
N LEU A 271 12.76 -11.17 6.54
CA LEU A 271 13.43 -12.33 5.92
C LEU A 271 13.04 -13.63 6.61
N GLY A 272 13.07 -13.69 7.95
CA GLY A 272 12.67 -14.91 8.65
C GLY A 272 11.19 -15.29 8.44
N PHE A 273 10.31 -14.31 8.16
CA PHE A 273 8.94 -14.57 7.76
C PHE A 273 8.87 -15.11 6.32
N LEU A 274 9.56 -14.46 5.37
CA LEU A 274 9.57 -14.86 3.97
C LEU A 274 10.22 -16.24 3.78
N ASP A 275 11.38 -16.51 4.40
CA ASP A 275 12.08 -17.80 4.35
C ASP A 275 11.15 -18.94 4.80
N ARG A 276 10.42 -18.71 5.89
CA ARG A 276 9.48 -19.70 6.43
C ARG A 276 8.38 -20.10 5.46
N TYR A 277 7.86 -19.17 4.66
CA TYR A 277 6.67 -19.41 3.85
C TYR A 277 6.94 -19.52 2.35
N LEU A 278 8.02 -18.93 1.86
CA LEU A 278 8.44 -19.10 0.47
C LEU A 278 9.35 -20.33 0.28
N GLY A 279 10.01 -20.79 1.34
CA GLY A 279 10.68 -22.07 1.38
C GLY A 279 12.16 -22.01 0.97
N HIS A 280 12.97 -21.48 1.85
CA HIS A 280 14.43 -21.68 1.81
C HIS A 280 14.84 -22.65 2.93
#